data_3ff879efedc809fd3d702cf24ea5f288
#
_entry.id   3ff879efedc809fd3d702cf24ea5f288
#
_cell.length_a   1.000
_cell.length_b   1.000
_cell.length_c   1.000
_cell.angle_alpha   90.00
_cell.angle_beta   90.00
_cell.angle_gamma   90.00
#
_symmetry.space_group_name_H-M   'P 1'
#
loop_
_entity.id
_entity.type
_entity.pdbx_description
1 polymer ?
#
loop_
_entity_poly.entity_id
_entity_poly.type
_entity_poly.pdbx_seq_one_letter_code
_entity_poly.pdbx_strand_id
1 'polypeptide(L)'
;MAKLKNQVSQTQSIAPKAKVRVKPKPKPTPKPKKPRQEFDPLYKELITTYLNQLVETIVPELAVLLDFSKAVSQNKELYVYKSKALHGYKKHVDHLFEVPFLNSQESAKILIHVELENNDDLAVMQKRMLHYFHLIDLQFENIDVLPIVLFFNQKALPGIHRQTIKKGKYFPTLEFNFMQWGLGNDDAAKWLKHEHPKPLYAALSTHMKSPTLSTEEIGLYALSLVRDTEKNDNQITLLLDYIESFLDLKADQKQIFLQKVKSTQGVDQMYQRWSERIASEAIHIGEVRGFEKGIEQGIEQGIERGKIVGKIETLMTILETFNIQCSQQEETLLKSITDIGRLDEILIAITKSQGQKFHELMHQLSQTP
;
A
#
# COMPACT_ATOMS: atom_id res chain seq x y z
N MET A 1 59.43 -62.27 -10.50
CA MET A 1 60.87 -62.01 -10.67
C MET A 1 61.11 -60.64 -11.24
N ALA A 2 61.84 -59.84 -10.43
CA ALA A 2 62.83 -58.82 -10.77
C ALA A 2 62.41 -57.67 -11.70
N LYS A 3 62.72 -56.40 -11.44
CA LYS A 3 63.71 -55.72 -10.59
C LYS A 3 63.35 -54.27 -10.47
N LEU A 4 63.59 -53.73 -9.28
CA LEU A 4 63.65 -52.28 -8.97
C LEU A 4 64.65 -51.56 -9.90
N LYS A 5 64.35 -50.28 -10.20
CA LYS A 5 65.37 -49.22 -10.27
C LYS A 5 64.87 -47.93 -9.76
N ASN A 6 65.50 -47.45 -8.70
CA ASN A 6 65.40 -46.12 -8.13
C ASN A 6 65.86 -45.03 -9.10
N GLN A 7 65.20 -43.94 -9.19
CA GLN A 7 65.81 -42.65 -9.50
C GLN A 7 65.24 -41.56 -8.54
N VAL A 8 66.19 -41.11 -7.73
CA VAL A 8 66.05 -39.92 -6.88
C VAL A 8 66.21 -38.72 -7.79
N SER A 9 65.25 -37.83 -7.82
CA SER A 9 65.39 -36.47 -8.38
C SER A 9 64.96 -35.42 -7.41
N GLN A 10 65.88 -34.51 -7.23
CA GLN A 10 65.91 -33.39 -6.28
C GLN A 10 64.67 -32.50 -6.32
N THR A 11 64.05 -32.26 -5.15
CA THR A 11 63.01 -31.27 -4.94
C THR A 11 63.64 -29.91 -4.74
N GLN A 12 63.51 -29.01 -5.70
CA GLN A 12 63.70 -27.55 -5.49
C GLN A 12 62.50 -26.98 -4.77
N SER A 13 62.77 -26.37 -3.63
CA SER A 13 61.77 -25.66 -2.82
C SER A 13 61.40 -24.35 -3.53
N ILE A 14 60.15 -24.27 -3.97
CA ILE A 14 59.55 -23.03 -4.48
C ILE A 14 58.81 -22.37 -3.33
N ALA A 15 59.24 -21.16 -2.93
CA ALA A 15 58.62 -20.35 -1.93
C ALA A 15 57.17 -19.95 -2.36
N PRO A 16 56.20 -19.91 -1.43
CA PRO A 16 54.82 -19.57 -1.78
C PRO A 16 54.69 -18.10 -2.14
N LYS A 17 54.20 -17.80 -3.36
CA LYS A 17 53.83 -16.47 -3.80
C LYS A 17 52.70 -15.92 -2.94
N ALA A 18 52.93 -14.77 -2.37
CA ALA A 18 51.93 -14.03 -1.59
C ALA A 18 50.62 -13.78 -2.41
N LYS A 19 49.50 -14.29 -1.90
CA LYS A 19 48.19 -14.02 -2.47
C LYS A 19 47.85 -12.58 -2.29
N VAL A 20 47.80 -11.79 -3.35
CA VAL A 20 47.27 -10.43 -3.38
C VAL A 20 45.79 -10.51 -2.98
N ARG A 21 45.44 -9.93 -1.83
CA ARG A 21 44.06 -9.76 -1.37
C ARG A 21 43.37 -8.74 -2.28
N VAL A 22 42.63 -9.22 -3.27
CA VAL A 22 41.71 -8.38 -4.06
C VAL A 22 40.57 -7.93 -3.13
N LYS A 23 40.49 -6.62 -2.89
CA LYS A 23 39.35 -6.04 -2.15
C LYS A 23 38.05 -6.39 -2.87
N PRO A 24 37.00 -6.89 -2.17
CA PRO A 24 35.74 -7.21 -2.80
C PRO A 24 35.15 -5.92 -3.39
N LYS A 25 34.69 -5.99 -4.65
CA LYS A 25 33.96 -4.89 -5.30
C LYS A 25 32.76 -4.52 -4.42
N PRO A 26 32.47 -3.22 -4.21
CA PRO A 26 31.29 -2.78 -3.47
C PRO A 26 30.05 -3.43 -4.11
N LYS A 27 29.20 -4.04 -3.30
CA LYS A 27 27.90 -4.56 -3.75
C LYS A 27 27.11 -3.39 -4.33
N PRO A 28 26.45 -3.56 -5.50
CA PRO A 28 25.62 -2.49 -6.05
C PRO A 28 24.58 -2.12 -5.01
N THR A 29 24.48 -0.81 -4.74
CA THR A 29 23.43 -0.24 -3.89
C THR A 29 22.08 -0.70 -4.42
N PRO A 30 21.18 -1.25 -3.60
CA PRO A 30 19.86 -1.63 -4.05
C PRO A 30 19.18 -0.38 -4.63
N LYS A 31 18.73 -0.46 -5.88
CA LYS A 31 17.91 0.59 -6.48
C LYS A 31 16.73 0.86 -5.51
N PRO A 32 16.36 2.12 -5.27
CA PRO A 32 15.22 2.43 -4.44
C PRO A 32 14.03 1.66 -5.03
N LYS A 33 13.42 0.78 -4.23
CA LYS A 33 12.16 0.14 -4.58
C LYS A 33 11.18 1.28 -4.80
N LYS A 34 10.56 1.34 -5.98
CA LYS A 34 9.40 2.23 -6.19
C LYS A 34 8.47 2.00 -5.00
N PRO A 35 7.91 3.06 -4.38
CA PRO A 35 6.92 2.88 -3.33
C PRO A 35 5.88 1.92 -3.90
N ARG A 36 5.57 0.82 -3.18
CA ARG A 36 4.40 0.00 -3.49
C ARG A 36 3.24 0.96 -3.45
N GLN A 37 2.67 1.28 -4.60
CA GLN A 37 1.35 1.90 -4.63
C GLN A 37 0.45 0.97 -3.83
N GLU A 38 -0.20 1.51 -2.80
CA GLU A 38 -1.13 0.76 -1.97
C GLU A 38 -2.42 0.53 -2.78
N PHE A 39 -2.39 -0.40 -3.71
CA PHE A 39 -3.58 -0.86 -4.44
C PHE A 39 -4.47 -1.78 -3.60
N ASP A 40 -3.99 -2.20 -2.44
CA ASP A 40 -4.70 -3.07 -1.52
C ASP A 40 -6.14 -2.58 -1.18
N PRO A 41 -6.41 -1.27 -0.96
CA PRO A 41 -7.77 -0.77 -0.71
C PRO A 41 -8.72 -0.98 -1.89
N LEU A 42 -8.30 -0.71 -3.13
CA LEU A 42 -9.14 -0.88 -4.32
C LEU A 42 -9.53 -2.33 -4.56
N TYR A 43 -8.57 -3.26 -4.41
CA TYR A 43 -8.86 -4.69 -4.48
C TYR A 43 -9.87 -5.11 -3.42
N LYS A 44 -9.67 -4.65 -2.18
CA LYS A 44 -10.55 -5.01 -1.07
C LYS A 44 -11.96 -4.50 -1.26
N GLU A 45 -12.10 -3.27 -1.74
CA GLU A 45 -13.40 -2.68 -2.02
C GLU A 45 -14.09 -3.37 -3.20
N LEU A 46 -13.36 -3.66 -4.28
CA LEU A 46 -13.89 -4.38 -5.43
C LEU A 46 -14.46 -5.75 -5.02
N ILE A 47 -13.68 -6.56 -4.31
CA ILE A 47 -14.12 -7.90 -3.89
C ILE A 47 -15.28 -7.82 -2.90
N THR A 48 -15.28 -6.83 -2.00
CA THR A 48 -16.39 -6.63 -1.05
C THR A 48 -17.68 -6.26 -1.79
N THR A 49 -17.59 -5.36 -2.78
CA THR A 49 -18.75 -4.88 -3.55
C THR A 49 -19.33 -5.94 -4.46
N TYR A 50 -18.47 -6.75 -5.07
CA TYR A 50 -18.86 -7.74 -6.09
C TYR A 50 -18.66 -9.20 -5.65
N LEU A 51 -18.71 -9.47 -4.34
CA LEU A 51 -18.53 -10.82 -3.78
C LEU A 51 -19.51 -11.84 -4.39
N ASN A 52 -20.79 -11.46 -4.56
CA ASN A 52 -21.79 -12.30 -5.20
C ASN A 52 -21.38 -12.70 -6.62
N GLN A 53 -20.93 -11.73 -7.45
CA GLN A 53 -20.51 -11.98 -8.82
C GLN A 53 -19.24 -12.85 -8.89
N LEU A 54 -18.33 -12.69 -7.93
CA LEU A 54 -17.15 -13.53 -7.80
C LEU A 54 -17.55 -14.99 -7.53
N VAL A 55 -18.41 -15.23 -6.55
CA VAL A 55 -18.84 -16.60 -6.20
C VAL A 55 -19.70 -17.20 -7.30
N GLU A 56 -20.61 -16.45 -7.92
CA GLU A 56 -21.37 -16.88 -9.10
C GLU A 56 -20.49 -17.27 -10.28
N THR A 57 -19.32 -16.65 -10.40
CA THR A 57 -18.38 -16.97 -11.49
C THR A 57 -17.56 -18.21 -11.17
N ILE A 58 -17.15 -18.40 -9.91
CA ILE A 58 -16.23 -19.46 -9.49
C ILE A 58 -16.98 -20.74 -9.11
N VAL A 59 -18.13 -20.63 -8.42
CA VAL A 59 -18.93 -21.76 -7.91
C VAL A 59 -20.41 -21.43 -8.07
N PRO A 60 -20.94 -21.39 -9.32
CA PRO A 60 -22.31 -20.95 -9.59
C PRO A 60 -23.37 -21.81 -8.87
N GLU A 61 -23.11 -23.11 -8.70
CA GLU A 61 -24.01 -24.01 -8.00
C GLU A 61 -24.16 -23.70 -6.51
N LEU A 62 -23.16 -23.11 -5.87
CA LEU A 62 -23.23 -22.65 -4.50
C LEU A 62 -23.85 -21.27 -4.41
N ALA A 63 -23.54 -20.38 -5.35
CA ALA A 63 -23.98 -18.99 -5.32
C ALA A 63 -25.51 -18.84 -5.25
N VAL A 64 -26.26 -19.72 -5.93
CA VAL A 64 -27.73 -19.71 -5.95
C VAL A 64 -28.36 -20.12 -4.60
N LEU A 65 -27.56 -20.66 -3.70
CA LEU A 65 -28.00 -21.07 -2.36
C LEU A 65 -27.73 -20.00 -1.29
N LEU A 66 -27.00 -18.93 -1.62
CA LEU A 66 -26.47 -17.96 -0.65
C LEU A 66 -27.23 -16.63 -0.68
N ASP A 67 -27.46 -16.05 0.49
CA ASP A 67 -28.02 -14.69 0.64
C ASP A 67 -26.91 -13.64 0.82
N PHE A 68 -26.39 -13.16 -0.31
CA PHE A 68 -25.33 -12.13 -0.32
C PHE A 68 -25.79 -10.77 0.21
N SER A 69 -27.12 -10.51 0.27
CA SER A 69 -27.61 -9.26 0.85
C SER A 69 -27.35 -9.16 2.37
N LYS A 70 -27.12 -10.31 3.00
CA LYS A 70 -26.78 -10.45 4.42
C LYS A 70 -25.31 -10.84 4.66
N ALA A 71 -24.47 -10.73 3.65
CA ALA A 71 -23.03 -11.00 3.81
C ALA A 71 -22.38 -10.02 4.79
N VAL A 72 -21.59 -10.56 5.72
CA VAL A 72 -20.89 -9.77 6.75
C VAL A 72 -19.39 -10.01 6.64
N SER A 73 -18.63 -8.94 6.50
CA SER A 73 -17.16 -9.01 6.57
C SER A 73 -16.72 -9.33 8.00
N GLN A 74 -15.99 -10.43 8.17
CA GLN A 74 -15.50 -10.90 9.45
C GLN A 74 -14.13 -10.30 9.79
N ASN A 75 -13.72 -10.46 11.06
CA ASN A 75 -12.38 -10.08 11.49
C ASN A 75 -11.33 -10.88 10.73
N LYS A 76 -10.43 -10.16 10.07
CA LYS A 76 -9.34 -10.73 9.25
C LYS A 76 -8.12 -11.14 10.06
N GLU A 77 -8.11 -10.89 11.38
CA GLU A 77 -7.02 -11.26 12.26
C GLU A 77 -7.19 -12.71 12.75
N LEU A 78 -6.31 -13.59 12.28
CA LEU A 78 -6.25 -14.98 12.73
C LEU A 78 -5.13 -15.13 13.77
N TYR A 79 -5.48 -15.73 14.92
CA TYR A 79 -4.53 -15.89 16.01
C TYR A 79 -3.75 -17.19 15.90
N VAL A 80 -2.42 -17.09 15.87
CA VAL A 80 -1.53 -18.24 15.93
C VAL A 80 -1.02 -18.38 17.37
N TYR A 81 -1.58 -19.33 18.13
CA TYR A 81 -1.10 -19.66 19.46
C TYR A 81 0.13 -20.56 19.37
N LYS A 82 1.31 -20.01 19.66
CA LYS A 82 2.50 -20.82 19.96
C LYS A 82 2.60 -20.96 21.47
N SER A 83 2.89 -22.19 21.94
CA SER A 83 2.96 -22.63 23.35
C SER A 83 3.32 -21.52 24.36
N LYS A 84 2.92 -21.68 25.63
CA LYS A 84 2.89 -20.74 26.77
C LYS A 84 4.10 -19.78 26.96
N ALA A 85 5.19 -19.95 26.22
CA ALA A 85 6.41 -19.11 26.36
C ALA A 85 6.61 -18.10 25.23
N LEU A 86 5.80 -18.08 24.16
CA LEU A 86 5.98 -17.22 23.01
C LEU A 86 4.69 -16.44 22.75
N HIS A 87 4.83 -15.12 22.71
CA HIS A 87 3.79 -14.21 22.25
C HIS A 87 3.21 -14.70 20.94
N GLY A 88 1.90 -14.99 20.90
CA GLY A 88 1.19 -15.32 19.68
C GLY A 88 1.39 -14.20 18.65
N TYR A 89 1.54 -14.55 17.37
CA TYR A 89 1.53 -13.56 16.30
C TYR A 89 0.21 -13.65 15.56
N LYS A 90 -0.23 -12.49 15.06
CA LYS A 90 -1.43 -12.40 14.24
C LYS A 90 -1.07 -12.64 12.78
N LYS A 91 -1.94 -13.34 12.06
CA LYS A 91 -1.94 -13.38 10.61
C LYS A 91 -3.19 -12.68 10.11
N HIS A 92 -3.05 -12.01 8.99
CA HIS A 92 -4.16 -11.33 8.33
C HIS A 92 -4.48 -12.07 7.05
N VAL A 93 -5.75 -12.32 6.83
CA VAL A 93 -6.31 -12.74 5.54
C VAL A 93 -6.79 -11.51 4.77
N ASP A 94 -6.80 -11.58 3.44
CA ASP A 94 -7.23 -10.43 2.64
C ASP A 94 -8.74 -10.20 2.81
N HIS A 95 -9.54 -11.24 2.68
CA HIS A 95 -10.99 -11.18 2.89
C HIS A 95 -11.53 -12.42 3.56
N LEU A 96 -12.45 -12.21 4.49
CA LEU A 96 -13.25 -13.26 5.12
C LEU A 96 -14.69 -12.76 5.25
N PHE A 97 -15.64 -13.45 4.61
CA PHE A 97 -17.06 -13.11 4.65
C PHE A 97 -17.87 -14.26 5.21
N GLU A 98 -18.79 -13.95 6.10
CA GLU A 98 -19.84 -14.85 6.54
C GLU A 98 -21.09 -14.60 5.71
N VAL A 99 -21.59 -15.62 5.04
CA VAL A 99 -22.76 -15.51 4.16
C VAL A 99 -23.77 -16.59 4.55
N PRO A 100 -25.02 -16.23 4.90
CA PRO A 100 -26.05 -17.20 5.23
C PRO A 100 -26.62 -17.88 4.00
N PHE A 101 -27.20 -19.09 4.17
CA PHE A 101 -27.97 -19.76 3.14
C PHE A 101 -29.39 -19.20 3.07
N LEU A 102 -29.97 -19.14 1.84
CA LEU A 102 -31.28 -18.54 1.57
C LEU A 102 -32.45 -19.24 2.30
N ASN A 103 -32.45 -20.55 2.38
CA ASN A 103 -33.61 -21.35 2.80
C ASN A 103 -33.31 -22.27 4.01
N SER A 104 -32.36 -21.93 4.85
CA SER A 104 -32.07 -22.76 6.02
C SER A 104 -33.05 -22.44 7.16
N GLN A 105 -33.74 -23.48 7.65
CA GLN A 105 -34.53 -23.38 8.89
C GLN A 105 -33.62 -23.21 10.12
N GLU A 106 -32.36 -23.53 10.01
CA GLU A 106 -31.27 -23.23 10.92
C GLU A 106 -30.42 -22.15 10.32
N SER A 107 -29.83 -21.31 11.15
CA SER A 107 -28.95 -20.19 10.73
C SER A 107 -27.65 -20.69 10.06
N ALA A 108 -27.75 -21.62 9.11
CA ALA A 108 -26.62 -22.19 8.41
C ALA A 108 -25.93 -21.10 7.58
N LYS A 109 -24.61 -21.04 7.70
CA LYS A 109 -23.74 -20.04 7.10
C LYS A 109 -22.54 -20.71 6.49
N ILE A 110 -21.90 -20.00 5.56
CA ILE A 110 -20.60 -20.38 5.01
C ILE A 110 -19.61 -19.21 5.17
N LEU A 111 -18.36 -19.51 5.40
CA LEU A 111 -17.27 -18.54 5.34
C LEU A 111 -16.64 -18.56 3.95
N ILE A 112 -16.60 -17.41 3.30
CA ILE A 112 -15.91 -17.23 2.02
C ILE A 112 -14.60 -16.51 2.31
N HIS A 113 -13.49 -17.23 2.14
CA HIS A 113 -12.14 -16.73 2.31
C HIS A 113 -11.52 -16.45 0.94
N VAL A 114 -11.18 -15.18 0.68
CA VAL A 114 -10.58 -14.75 -0.60
C VAL A 114 -9.18 -14.18 -0.34
N GLU A 115 -8.18 -14.74 -1.04
CA GLU A 115 -6.80 -14.25 -1.05
C GLU A 115 -6.44 -13.69 -2.43
N LEU A 116 -5.69 -12.60 -2.42
CA LEU A 116 -5.21 -11.89 -3.61
C LEU A 116 -3.71 -12.08 -3.75
N GLU A 117 -3.25 -12.67 -4.85
CA GLU A 117 -1.86 -13.07 -4.99
C GLU A 117 -1.20 -12.55 -6.27
N ASN A 118 -0.11 -11.82 -6.09
CA ASN A 118 0.57 -11.13 -7.19
C ASN A 118 1.88 -11.79 -7.64
N ASN A 119 2.63 -12.41 -6.74
CA ASN A 119 4.02 -12.76 -7.04
C ASN A 119 4.49 -14.13 -6.58
N ASP A 120 3.66 -14.90 -5.89
CA ASP A 120 4.15 -16.09 -5.21
C ASP A 120 4.10 -17.35 -6.08
N ASP A 121 4.96 -18.28 -5.71
CA ASP A 121 4.93 -19.64 -6.21
C ASP A 121 3.62 -20.32 -5.75
N LEU A 122 2.96 -21.02 -6.67
CA LEU A 122 1.75 -21.78 -6.38
C LEU A 122 1.93 -22.72 -5.18
N ALA A 123 3.11 -23.36 -5.04
CA ALA A 123 3.39 -24.25 -3.93
C ALA A 123 3.43 -23.51 -2.56
N VAL A 124 3.90 -22.28 -2.55
CA VAL A 124 3.88 -21.41 -1.35
C VAL A 124 2.44 -21.05 -1.02
N MET A 125 1.67 -20.64 -2.03
CA MET A 125 0.26 -20.28 -1.85
C MET A 125 -0.59 -21.46 -1.36
N GLN A 126 -0.40 -22.64 -1.91
CA GLN A 126 -1.05 -23.86 -1.46
C GLN A 126 -0.85 -24.12 0.05
N LYS A 127 0.41 -23.96 0.53
CA LYS A 127 0.72 -24.10 1.97
C LYS A 127 0.06 -22.99 2.80
N ARG A 128 0.00 -21.77 2.26
CA ARG A 128 -0.62 -20.63 2.93
C ARG A 128 -2.12 -20.82 3.06
N MET A 129 -2.81 -21.24 2.00
CA MET A 129 -4.23 -21.51 2.00
C MET A 129 -4.61 -22.61 3.00
N LEU A 130 -3.87 -23.72 3.01
CA LEU A 130 -4.09 -24.79 4.00
C LEU A 130 -3.90 -24.29 5.44
N HIS A 131 -2.91 -23.44 5.67
CA HIS A 131 -2.65 -22.87 6.99
C HIS A 131 -3.75 -21.89 7.41
N TYR A 132 -4.21 -21.03 6.51
CA TYR A 132 -5.33 -20.12 6.78
C TYR A 132 -6.63 -20.88 7.04
N PHE A 133 -6.94 -21.88 6.21
CA PHE A 133 -8.08 -22.74 6.43
C PHE A 133 -8.09 -23.33 7.85
N HIS A 134 -6.98 -23.90 8.29
CA HIS A 134 -6.86 -24.45 9.64
C HIS A 134 -7.07 -23.39 10.75
N LEU A 135 -6.56 -22.19 10.57
CA LEU A 135 -6.77 -21.11 11.54
C LEU A 135 -8.21 -20.60 11.56
N ILE A 136 -8.86 -20.53 10.40
CA ILE A 136 -10.28 -20.17 10.28
C ILE A 136 -11.14 -21.23 10.95
N ASP A 137 -10.91 -22.50 10.66
CA ASP A 137 -11.62 -23.65 11.24
C ASP A 137 -11.52 -23.68 12.79
N LEU A 138 -10.34 -23.37 13.33
CA LEU A 138 -10.13 -23.23 14.77
C LEU A 138 -10.85 -22.02 15.40
N GLN A 139 -11.06 -20.97 14.67
CA GLN A 139 -11.67 -19.72 15.16
C GLN A 139 -13.19 -19.70 14.98
N PHE A 140 -13.69 -20.38 13.95
CA PHE A 140 -15.09 -20.42 13.55
C PHE A 140 -15.56 -21.88 13.48
N GLU A 141 -15.71 -22.50 14.65
CA GLU A 141 -16.07 -23.91 14.76
C GLU A 141 -17.39 -24.23 14.04
N ASN A 142 -17.43 -25.36 13.33
CA ASN A 142 -18.61 -25.88 12.65
C ASN A 142 -19.23 -25.01 11.55
N ILE A 143 -18.43 -24.17 10.90
CA ILE A 143 -18.85 -23.42 9.72
C ILE A 143 -18.04 -23.88 8.50
N ASP A 144 -18.72 -24.22 7.41
CA ASP A 144 -18.06 -24.56 6.15
C ASP A 144 -17.26 -23.37 5.61
N VAL A 145 -16.11 -23.64 4.97
CA VAL A 145 -15.25 -22.62 4.39
C VAL A 145 -15.08 -22.85 2.90
N LEU A 146 -15.37 -21.81 2.09
CA LEU A 146 -15.03 -21.76 0.68
C LEU A 146 -13.73 -20.93 0.49
N PRO A 147 -12.56 -21.56 0.29
CA PRO A 147 -11.32 -20.85 0.07
C PRO A 147 -11.13 -20.55 -1.42
N ILE A 148 -10.86 -19.28 -1.75
CA ILE A 148 -10.67 -18.77 -3.11
C ILE A 148 -9.35 -18.03 -3.19
N VAL A 149 -8.60 -18.18 -4.31
CA VAL A 149 -7.40 -17.41 -4.61
C VAL A 149 -7.53 -16.78 -5.98
N LEU A 150 -7.32 -15.46 -6.07
CA LEU A 150 -7.17 -14.75 -7.33
C LEU A 150 -5.69 -14.51 -7.59
N PHE A 151 -5.15 -15.10 -8.66
CA PHE A 151 -3.77 -14.89 -9.08
C PHE A 151 -3.69 -13.87 -10.20
N PHE A 152 -2.98 -12.78 -9.97
CA PHE A 152 -2.75 -11.72 -10.96
C PHE A 152 -1.48 -11.94 -11.80
N ASN A 153 -0.65 -12.92 -11.44
CA ASN A 153 0.58 -13.21 -12.15
C ASN A 153 0.40 -14.19 -13.32
N GLN A 154 1.39 -14.22 -14.22
CA GLN A 154 1.39 -15.08 -15.41
C GLN A 154 1.84 -16.54 -15.14
N LYS A 155 2.17 -16.89 -13.90
CA LYS A 155 2.58 -18.26 -13.55
C LYS A 155 1.39 -19.17 -13.23
N ALA A 156 0.27 -18.58 -12.85
CA ALA A 156 -0.96 -19.32 -12.60
C ALA A 156 -1.53 -19.90 -13.90
N LEU A 157 -2.22 -21.03 -13.78
CA LEU A 157 -2.99 -21.58 -14.88
C LEU A 157 -4.13 -20.61 -15.25
N PRO A 158 -4.36 -20.31 -16.55
CA PRO A 158 -5.42 -19.40 -16.98
C PRO A 158 -6.79 -19.99 -16.66
N GLY A 159 -7.72 -19.15 -16.22
CA GLY A 159 -9.09 -19.55 -15.89
C GLY A 159 -9.26 -20.10 -14.47
N ILE A 160 -10.46 -20.65 -14.23
CA ILE A 160 -10.89 -21.14 -12.92
C ILE A 160 -10.58 -22.62 -12.76
N HIS A 161 -9.90 -22.96 -11.68
CA HIS A 161 -9.49 -24.33 -11.38
C HIS A 161 -9.73 -24.69 -9.93
N ARG A 162 -10.12 -25.97 -9.69
CA ARG A 162 -10.04 -26.56 -8.36
C ARG A 162 -8.62 -27.07 -8.13
N GLN A 163 -7.96 -26.57 -7.12
CA GLN A 163 -6.65 -27.05 -6.68
C GLN A 163 -6.83 -28.04 -5.52
N THR A 164 -6.14 -29.16 -5.60
CA THR A 164 -6.18 -30.20 -4.55
C THR A 164 -4.80 -30.43 -4.00
N ILE A 165 -4.66 -30.37 -2.67
CA ILE A 165 -3.45 -30.72 -1.95
C ILE A 165 -3.68 -32.06 -1.28
N LYS A 166 -2.84 -33.04 -1.61
CA LYS A 166 -2.86 -34.36 -0.95
C LYS A 166 -1.55 -34.54 -0.17
N LYS A 167 -1.67 -34.91 1.09
CA LYS A 167 -0.52 -35.23 1.95
C LYS A 167 -0.67 -36.62 2.51
N GLY A 168 0.44 -37.36 2.52
CA GLY A 168 0.53 -38.74 2.97
C GLY A 168 1.44 -39.52 2.03
N LYS A 169 2.37 -40.30 2.58
CA LYS A 169 3.36 -41.05 1.79
C LYS A 169 2.77 -42.31 1.16
N TYR A 170 1.94 -43.02 1.91
CA TYR A 170 1.41 -44.31 1.50
C TYR A 170 -0.10 -44.24 1.15
N PHE A 171 -0.83 -43.35 1.81
CA PHE A 171 -2.21 -43.05 1.51
C PHE A 171 -2.48 -41.58 1.84
N PRO A 172 -3.45 -40.91 1.18
CA PRO A 172 -3.79 -39.55 1.49
C PRO A 172 -4.35 -39.48 2.92
N THR A 173 -3.63 -38.81 3.82
CA THR A 173 -4.07 -38.54 5.20
C THR A 173 -4.74 -37.19 5.34
N LEU A 174 -4.53 -36.32 4.36
CA LEU A 174 -5.15 -35.02 4.23
C LEU A 174 -5.41 -34.73 2.76
N GLU A 175 -6.64 -34.36 2.46
CA GLU A 175 -7.01 -33.79 1.17
C GLU A 175 -7.65 -32.43 1.44
N PHE A 176 -7.10 -31.37 0.83
CA PHE A 176 -7.59 -30.01 0.97
C PHE A 176 -7.82 -29.43 -0.42
N ASN A 177 -9.00 -28.85 -0.65
CA ASN A 177 -9.40 -28.24 -1.89
C ASN A 177 -9.61 -26.74 -1.74
N PHE A 178 -9.19 -25.96 -2.73
CA PHE A 178 -9.53 -24.54 -2.84
C PHE A 178 -9.74 -24.15 -4.31
N MET A 179 -10.49 -23.08 -4.52
CA MET A 179 -10.73 -22.55 -5.86
C MET A 179 -9.63 -21.54 -6.23
N GLN A 180 -9.19 -21.56 -7.48
CA GLN A 180 -8.20 -20.66 -8.03
C GLN A 180 -8.71 -20.03 -9.31
N TRP A 181 -8.50 -18.71 -9.47
CA TRP A 181 -8.67 -18.04 -10.77
C TRP A 181 -7.36 -17.38 -11.17
N GLY A 182 -6.75 -17.87 -12.25
CA GLY A 182 -5.50 -17.32 -12.80
C GLY A 182 -5.82 -16.24 -13.82
N LEU A 183 -5.80 -14.97 -13.39
CA LEU A 183 -6.11 -13.80 -14.21
C LEU A 183 -4.97 -13.46 -15.20
N GLY A 184 -3.73 -13.49 -14.76
CA GLY A 184 -2.59 -12.99 -15.54
C GLY A 184 -2.34 -13.68 -16.88
N ASN A 185 -2.84 -14.89 -17.07
CA ASN A 185 -2.79 -15.65 -18.31
C ASN A 185 -4.16 -15.92 -18.91
N ASP A 186 -5.26 -15.49 -18.28
CA ASP A 186 -6.61 -15.68 -18.83
C ASP A 186 -6.87 -14.72 -19.99
N ASP A 187 -7.86 -15.03 -20.83
CA ASP A 187 -8.19 -14.22 -21.99
C ASP A 187 -9.25 -13.17 -21.63
N ALA A 188 -8.86 -11.90 -21.64
CA ALA A 188 -9.76 -10.78 -21.40
C ALA A 188 -10.98 -10.78 -22.34
N ALA A 189 -10.81 -11.18 -23.62
CA ALA A 189 -11.91 -11.19 -24.59
C ALA A 189 -13.02 -12.18 -24.19
N LYS A 190 -12.67 -13.30 -23.56
CA LYS A 190 -13.63 -14.29 -23.07
C LYS A 190 -14.58 -13.68 -22.02
N TRP A 191 -14.06 -12.85 -21.13
CA TRP A 191 -14.83 -12.27 -20.03
C TRP A 191 -15.54 -10.99 -20.41
N LEU A 192 -14.91 -10.13 -21.22
CA LEU A 192 -15.50 -8.89 -21.69
C LEU A 192 -16.63 -9.10 -22.69
N LYS A 193 -16.62 -10.24 -23.41
CA LYS A 193 -17.64 -10.65 -24.39
C LYS A 193 -18.45 -11.85 -23.90
N HIS A 194 -18.51 -12.04 -22.58
CA HIS A 194 -19.25 -13.15 -22.00
C HIS A 194 -20.76 -13.02 -22.26
N GLU A 195 -21.45 -14.14 -22.43
CA GLU A 195 -22.91 -14.17 -22.69
C GLU A 195 -23.71 -13.52 -21.55
N HIS A 196 -23.22 -13.70 -20.29
CA HIS A 196 -23.77 -13.06 -19.10
C HIS A 196 -22.75 -12.06 -18.53
N PRO A 197 -22.75 -10.81 -19.05
CA PRO A 197 -21.75 -9.82 -18.68
C PRO A 197 -21.94 -9.36 -17.23
N LYS A 198 -20.82 -9.20 -16.51
CA LYS A 198 -20.81 -8.73 -15.11
C LYS A 198 -19.83 -7.57 -14.95
N PRO A 199 -20.17 -6.52 -14.18
CA PRO A 199 -19.25 -5.42 -13.86
C PRO A 199 -17.88 -5.89 -13.36
N LEU A 200 -17.85 -6.94 -12.53
CA LEU A 200 -16.61 -7.53 -12.03
C LEU A 200 -15.65 -7.94 -13.16
N TYR A 201 -16.17 -8.43 -14.29
CA TYR A 201 -15.33 -8.84 -15.43
C TYR A 201 -14.60 -7.65 -16.06
N ALA A 202 -15.22 -6.46 -16.07
CA ALA A 202 -14.58 -5.24 -16.54
C ALA A 202 -13.33 -4.91 -15.74
N ALA A 203 -13.44 -4.95 -14.40
CA ALA A 203 -12.31 -4.69 -13.52
C ALA A 203 -11.22 -5.76 -13.65
N LEU A 204 -11.57 -7.04 -13.50
CA LEU A 204 -10.58 -8.13 -13.49
C LEU A 204 -9.90 -8.33 -14.85
N SER A 205 -10.55 -7.96 -15.98
CA SER A 205 -9.96 -8.07 -17.32
C SER A 205 -8.71 -7.19 -17.50
N THR A 206 -8.53 -6.14 -16.71
CA THR A 206 -7.33 -5.30 -16.74
C THR A 206 -6.04 -6.03 -16.37
N HIS A 207 -6.15 -7.15 -15.65
CA HIS A 207 -5.04 -8.04 -15.30
C HIS A 207 -4.81 -9.16 -16.31
N MET A 208 -5.70 -9.30 -17.28
CA MET A 208 -5.66 -10.38 -18.28
C MET A 208 -4.96 -9.91 -19.54
N LYS A 209 -4.59 -10.87 -20.37
CA LYS A 209 -4.14 -10.64 -21.73
C LYS A 209 -5.23 -11.08 -22.69
N SER A 210 -5.07 -10.73 -23.96
CA SER A 210 -5.89 -11.32 -25.00
C SER A 210 -5.07 -11.55 -26.26
N PRO A 211 -5.23 -12.68 -26.94
CA PRO A 211 -4.63 -12.89 -28.25
C PRO A 211 -5.32 -12.07 -29.34
N THR A 212 -6.52 -11.54 -29.08
CA THR A 212 -7.37 -10.87 -30.06
C THR A 212 -7.64 -9.40 -29.78
N LEU A 213 -7.32 -8.91 -28.58
CA LEU A 213 -7.52 -7.53 -28.16
C LEU A 213 -6.19 -6.90 -27.71
N SER A 214 -5.95 -5.68 -28.15
CA SER A 214 -4.89 -4.84 -27.59
C SER A 214 -5.25 -4.36 -26.18
N THR A 215 -4.28 -3.84 -25.42
CA THR A 215 -4.53 -3.33 -24.06
C THR A 215 -5.52 -2.16 -24.08
N GLU A 216 -5.45 -1.29 -25.09
CA GLU A 216 -6.39 -0.17 -25.28
C GLU A 216 -7.82 -0.67 -25.57
N GLU A 217 -7.92 -1.75 -26.31
CA GLU A 217 -9.23 -2.37 -26.58
C GLU A 217 -9.79 -3.07 -25.36
N ILE A 218 -8.97 -3.75 -24.57
CA ILE A 218 -9.39 -4.30 -23.27
C ILE A 218 -9.98 -3.18 -22.40
N GLY A 219 -9.27 -2.04 -22.26
CA GLY A 219 -9.77 -0.89 -21.50
C GLY A 219 -11.09 -0.35 -22.05
N LEU A 220 -11.22 -0.19 -23.38
CA LEU A 220 -12.43 0.33 -23.99
C LEU A 220 -13.63 -0.63 -23.82
N TYR A 221 -13.41 -1.93 -23.99
CA TYR A 221 -14.46 -2.93 -23.75
C TYR A 221 -14.84 -3.00 -22.27
N ALA A 222 -13.86 -2.86 -21.35
CA ALA A 222 -14.12 -2.79 -19.91
C ALA A 222 -15.01 -1.60 -19.57
N LEU A 223 -14.69 -0.39 -20.06
CA LEU A 223 -15.53 0.80 -19.86
C LEU A 223 -16.92 0.65 -20.48
N SER A 224 -17.02 0.04 -21.67
CA SER A 224 -18.31 -0.23 -22.30
C SER A 224 -19.15 -1.19 -21.46
N LEU A 225 -18.52 -2.23 -20.92
CA LEU A 225 -19.18 -3.20 -20.05
C LEU A 225 -19.69 -2.54 -18.75
N VAL A 226 -18.90 -1.65 -18.12
CA VAL A 226 -19.35 -0.86 -16.95
C VAL A 226 -20.57 -0.03 -17.31
N ARG A 227 -20.54 0.73 -18.42
CA ARG A 227 -21.66 1.54 -18.89
C ARG A 227 -22.94 0.71 -19.06
N ASP A 228 -22.82 -0.49 -19.62
CA ASP A 228 -23.96 -1.32 -20.00
C ASP A 228 -24.56 -2.08 -18.80
N THR A 229 -23.74 -2.41 -17.80
CA THR A 229 -24.13 -3.32 -16.71
C THR A 229 -24.28 -2.65 -15.35
N GLU A 230 -23.62 -1.50 -15.11
CA GLU A 230 -23.66 -0.82 -13.81
C GLU A 230 -24.50 0.46 -13.89
N LYS A 231 -25.29 0.72 -12.85
CA LYS A 231 -26.17 1.90 -12.76
C LYS A 231 -25.92 2.73 -11.50
N ASN A 232 -25.19 2.20 -10.54
CA ASN A 232 -24.87 2.90 -9.29
C ASN A 232 -23.60 3.75 -9.49
N ASP A 233 -23.70 5.07 -9.29
CA ASP A 233 -22.59 6.00 -9.53
C ASP A 233 -21.36 5.71 -8.66
N ASN A 234 -21.51 5.23 -7.42
CA ASN A 234 -20.39 4.86 -6.57
C ASN A 234 -19.69 3.61 -7.09
N GLN A 235 -20.46 2.63 -7.57
CA GLN A 235 -19.91 1.41 -8.14
C GLN A 235 -19.27 1.66 -9.51
N ILE A 236 -19.87 2.52 -10.34
CA ILE A 236 -19.23 3.01 -11.58
C ILE A 236 -17.87 3.64 -11.26
N THR A 237 -17.83 4.49 -10.25
CA THR A 237 -16.58 5.13 -9.83
C THR A 237 -15.53 4.12 -9.40
N LEU A 238 -15.89 3.21 -8.50
CA LEU A 238 -14.96 2.15 -8.05
C LEU A 238 -14.38 1.36 -9.24
N LEU A 239 -15.23 1.01 -10.21
CA LEU A 239 -14.80 0.28 -11.41
C LEU A 239 -13.88 1.12 -12.29
N LEU A 240 -14.16 2.41 -12.48
CA LEU A 240 -13.31 3.30 -13.27
C LEU A 240 -11.98 3.55 -12.59
N ASP A 241 -11.98 3.79 -11.28
CA ASP A 241 -10.75 3.93 -10.47
C ASP A 241 -9.89 2.67 -10.57
N TYR A 242 -10.54 1.51 -10.53
CA TYR A 242 -9.85 0.23 -10.68
C TYR A 242 -9.26 0.07 -12.08
N ILE A 243 -10.06 0.28 -13.12
CA ILE A 243 -9.63 0.14 -14.53
C ILE A 243 -8.46 1.09 -14.82
N GLU A 244 -8.54 2.36 -14.45
CA GLU A 244 -7.46 3.34 -14.66
C GLU A 244 -6.18 3.00 -13.87
N SER A 245 -6.33 2.43 -12.67
CA SER A 245 -5.19 2.06 -11.82
C SER A 245 -4.43 0.85 -12.32
N PHE A 246 -5.10 -0.09 -12.98
CA PHE A 246 -4.51 -1.38 -13.35
C PHE A 246 -4.36 -1.61 -14.85
N LEU A 247 -4.97 -0.77 -15.69
CA LEU A 247 -4.76 -0.82 -17.13
C LEU A 247 -3.38 -0.25 -17.48
N ASP A 248 -2.40 -1.13 -17.72
CA ASP A 248 -0.99 -0.75 -17.99
C ASP A 248 -0.83 -0.24 -19.43
N LEU A 249 -1.12 1.05 -19.64
CA LEU A 249 -0.99 1.75 -20.91
C LEU A 249 0.31 2.57 -20.97
N LYS A 250 1.09 2.37 -22.02
CA LYS A 250 2.20 3.30 -22.35
C LYS A 250 1.65 4.66 -22.81
N ALA A 251 2.49 5.68 -22.82
CA ALA A 251 2.06 7.05 -23.14
C ALA A 251 1.37 7.19 -24.51
N ASP A 252 1.91 6.53 -25.53
CA ASP A 252 1.33 6.46 -26.88
C ASP A 252 -0.01 5.72 -26.89
N GLN A 253 -0.09 4.59 -26.23
CA GLN A 253 -1.31 3.80 -26.07
C GLN A 253 -2.38 4.57 -25.31
N LYS A 254 -2.01 5.34 -24.30
CA LYS A 254 -2.96 6.16 -23.54
C LYS A 254 -3.63 7.23 -24.41
N GLN A 255 -2.90 7.82 -25.35
CA GLN A 255 -3.50 8.78 -26.29
C GLN A 255 -4.54 8.10 -27.21
N ILE A 256 -4.20 6.94 -27.76
CA ILE A 256 -5.11 6.16 -28.62
C ILE A 256 -6.36 5.74 -27.82
N PHE A 257 -6.17 5.24 -26.60
CA PHE A 257 -7.26 4.88 -25.71
C PHE A 257 -8.21 6.05 -25.44
N LEU A 258 -7.69 7.23 -25.05
CA LEU A 258 -8.51 8.42 -24.79
C LEU A 258 -9.25 8.91 -26.05
N GLN A 259 -8.67 8.77 -27.25
CA GLN A 259 -9.36 9.09 -28.49
C GLN A 259 -10.53 8.14 -28.74
N LYS A 260 -10.33 6.83 -28.52
CA LYS A 260 -11.39 5.82 -28.64
C LYS A 260 -12.50 6.03 -27.59
N VAL A 261 -12.16 6.36 -26.35
CA VAL A 261 -13.13 6.71 -25.29
C VAL A 261 -14.02 7.86 -25.76
N LYS A 262 -13.42 8.97 -26.23
CA LYS A 262 -14.16 10.17 -26.71
C LYS A 262 -15.07 9.89 -27.90
N SER A 263 -14.76 8.88 -28.71
CA SER A 263 -15.56 8.52 -29.89
C SER A 263 -16.61 7.43 -29.61
N THR A 264 -16.65 6.88 -28.38
CA THR A 264 -17.58 5.81 -28.03
C THR A 264 -18.76 6.36 -27.24
N GLN A 265 -19.94 6.34 -27.86
CA GLN A 265 -21.17 6.90 -27.31
C GLN A 265 -21.50 6.35 -25.91
N GLY A 266 -21.75 7.26 -24.97
CA GLY A 266 -22.10 6.95 -23.58
C GLY A 266 -20.90 6.63 -22.69
N VAL A 267 -19.81 6.06 -23.23
CA VAL A 267 -18.55 5.87 -22.52
C VAL A 267 -17.87 7.23 -22.32
N ASP A 268 -17.87 8.09 -23.33
CA ASP A 268 -17.35 9.45 -23.29
C ASP A 268 -17.92 10.26 -22.11
N GLN A 269 -19.25 10.28 -21.98
CA GLN A 269 -19.94 11.02 -20.91
C GLN A 269 -19.70 10.42 -19.53
N MET A 270 -19.68 9.09 -19.41
CA MET A 270 -19.38 8.40 -18.16
C MET A 270 -17.94 8.69 -17.69
N TYR A 271 -16.97 8.57 -18.59
CA TYR A 271 -15.57 8.81 -18.32
C TYR A 271 -15.29 10.29 -18.01
N GLN A 272 -15.94 11.21 -18.72
CA GLN A 272 -15.83 12.65 -18.46
C GLN A 272 -16.32 13.00 -17.06
N ARG A 273 -17.52 12.56 -16.67
CA ARG A 273 -18.06 12.79 -15.31
C ARG A 273 -17.13 12.28 -14.21
N TRP A 274 -16.59 11.07 -14.42
CA TRP A 274 -15.62 10.50 -13.49
C TRP A 274 -14.34 11.35 -13.41
N SER A 275 -13.75 11.75 -14.54
CA SER A 275 -12.52 12.54 -14.59
C SER A 275 -12.68 13.94 -13.98
N GLU A 276 -13.83 14.59 -14.19
CA GLU A 276 -14.17 15.89 -13.58
C GLU A 276 -14.28 15.76 -12.06
N ARG A 277 -14.88 14.68 -11.56
CA ARG A 277 -14.96 14.42 -10.12
C ARG A 277 -13.58 14.19 -9.50
N ILE A 278 -12.74 13.37 -10.10
CA ILE A 278 -11.37 13.14 -9.62
C ILE A 278 -10.57 14.46 -9.60
N ALA A 279 -10.72 15.30 -10.64
CA ALA A 279 -10.07 16.61 -10.67
C ALA A 279 -10.57 17.53 -9.52
N SER A 280 -11.88 17.55 -9.26
CA SER A 280 -12.48 18.31 -8.15
C SER A 280 -12.01 17.83 -6.78
N GLU A 281 -11.99 16.53 -6.56
CA GLU A 281 -11.46 15.92 -5.32
C GLU A 281 -9.98 16.24 -5.11
N ALA A 282 -9.16 16.19 -6.16
CA ALA A 282 -7.74 16.53 -6.09
C ALA A 282 -7.51 18.00 -5.71
N ILE A 283 -8.33 18.93 -6.26
CA ILE A 283 -8.30 20.35 -5.89
C ILE A 283 -8.66 20.51 -4.42
N HIS A 284 -9.76 19.91 -3.98
CA HIS A 284 -10.20 19.98 -2.58
C HIS A 284 -9.17 19.44 -1.58
N ILE A 285 -8.55 18.29 -1.89
CA ILE A 285 -7.44 17.73 -1.09
C ILE A 285 -6.25 18.70 -1.06
N GLY A 286 -5.95 19.34 -2.19
CA GLY A 286 -4.89 20.35 -2.28
C GLY A 286 -5.16 21.56 -1.40
N GLU A 287 -6.40 22.07 -1.40
CA GLU A 287 -6.84 23.18 -0.55
C GLU A 287 -6.75 22.84 0.94
N VAL A 288 -7.27 21.68 1.35
CA VAL A 288 -7.22 21.21 2.76
C VAL A 288 -5.77 21.09 3.23
N ARG A 289 -4.91 20.44 2.45
CA ARG A 289 -3.48 20.30 2.79
C ARG A 289 -2.75 21.64 2.83
N GLY A 290 -3.12 22.56 1.93
CA GLY A 290 -2.57 23.93 1.92
C GLY A 290 -2.97 24.69 3.18
N PHE A 291 -4.23 24.57 3.59
CA PHE A 291 -4.74 25.20 4.80
C PHE A 291 -4.08 24.64 6.08
N GLU A 292 -3.97 23.30 6.19
CA GLU A 292 -3.30 22.64 7.32
C GLU A 292 -1.84 23.10 7.46
N LYS A 293 -1.08 23.10 6.34
CA LYS A 293 0.30 23.60 6.34
C LYS A 293 0.38 25.09 6.69
N GLY A 294 -0.57 25.90 6.23
CA GLY A 294 -0.62 27.31 6.57
C GLY A 294 -0.85 27.55 8.07
N ILE A 295 -1.74 26.76 8.69
CA ILE A 295 -1.95 26.79 10.14
C ILE A 295 -0.69 26.38 10.89
N GLU A 296 -0.08 25.25 10.53
CA GLU A 296 1.13 24.75 11.17
C GLU A 296 2.26 25.79 11.13
N GLN A 297 2.53 26.36 9.97
CA GLN A 297 3.52 27.43 9.78
C GLN A 297 3.17 28.69 10.56
N GLY A 298 1.88 29.06 10.60
CA GLY A 298 1.40 30.20 11.38
C GLY A 298 1.58 30.04 12.87
N ILE A 299 1.31 28.85 13.39
CA ILE A 299 1.53 28.49 14.81
C ILE A 299 3.03 28.53 15.14
N GLU A 300 3.87 27.92 14.31
CA GLU A 300 5.32 27.89 14.52
C GLU A 300 5.91 29.30 14.56
N GLN A 301 5.56 30.14 13.57
CA GLN A 301 5.97 31.55 13.54
C GLN A 301 5.41 32.34 14.72
N GLY A 302 4.17 32.08 15.13
CA GLY A 302 3.56 32.70 16.30
C GLY A 302 4.29 32.36 17.59
N ILE A 303 4.64 31.10 17.80
CA ILE A 303 5.43 30.64 18.95
C ILE A 303 6.82 31.28 18.95
N GLU A 304 7.49 31.33 17.82
CA GLU A 304 8.83 31.94 17.71
C GLU A 304 8.78 33.44 18.02
N ARG A 305 7.85 34.19 17.42
CA ARG A 305 7.62 35.62 17.72
C ARG A 305 7.24 35.83 19.19
N GLY A 306 6.36 34.98 19.76
CA GLY A 306 6.00 35.05 21.16
C GLY A 306 7.19 34.85 22.11
N LYS A 307 8.10 33.91 21.78
CA LYS A 307 9.35 33.72 22.55
C LYS A 307 10.26 34.96 22.49
N ILE A 308 10.40 35.59 21.32
CA ILE A 308 11.20 36.80 21.15
C ILE A 308 10.60 37.94 21.99
N VAL A 309 9.32 38.21 21.86
CA VAL A 309 8.63 39.26 22.59
C VAL A 309 8.72 39.03 24.10
N GLY A 310 8.43 37.81 24.55
CA GLY A 310 8.53 37.46 25.98
C GLY A 310 9.93 37.62 26.59
N LYS A 311 10.98 37.31 25.78
CA LYS A 311 12.37 37.56 26.21
C LYS A 311 12.70 39.05 26.30
N ILE A 312 12.25 39.87 25.35
CA ILE A 312 12.45 41.32 25.40
C ILE A 312 11.71 41.94 26.61
N GLU A 313 10.46 41.51 26.85
CA GLU A 313 9.71 41.93 28.04
C GLU A 313 10.42 41.54 29.34
N THR A 314 10.98 40.33 29.41
CA THR A 314 11.78 39.88 30.56
C THR A 314 13.03 40.74 30.75
N LEU A 315 13.75 41.08 29.65
CA LEU A 315 14.88 41.97 29.67
C LEU A 315 14.52 43.35 30.24
N MET A 316 13.40 43.93 29.72
CA MET A 316 12.92 45.22 30.20
C MET A 316 12.58 45.19 31.69
N THR A 317 11.92 44.16 32.18
CA THR A 317 11.60 43.96 33.59
C THR A 317 12.86 43.84 34.47
N ILE A 318 13.89 43.14 33.97
CA ILE A 318 15.19 43.02 34.67
C ILE A 318 15.91 44.37 34.74
N LEU A 319 15.91 45.14 33.66
CA LEU A 319 16.48 46.49 33.63
C LEU A 319 15.81 47.42 34.63
N GLU A 320 14.48 47.43 34.70
CA GLU A 320 13.68 48.16 35.69
C GLU A 320 14.04 47.72 37.12
N THR A 321 14.17 46.41 37.37
CA THR A 321 14.51 45.86 38.70
C THR A 321 15.90 46.33 39.16
N PHE A 322 16.84 46.50 38.25
CA PHE A 322 18.16 47.03 38.54
C PHE A 322 18.27 48.57 38.46
N ASN A 323 17.14 49.29 38.26
CA ASN A 323 17.06 50.73 38.06
C ASN A 323 17.95 51.24 36.90
N ILE A 324 18.08 50.46 35.83
CA ILE A 324 18.79 50.81 34.60
C ILE A 324 17.80 51.48 33.62
N GLN A 325 18.07 52.72 33.26
CA GLN A 325 17.24 53.40 32.25
C GLN A 325 17.63 52.96 30.85
N CYS A 326 16.67 52.42 30.12
CA CYS A 326 16.81 52.07 28.69
C CYS A 326 16.42 53.29 27.84
N SER A 327 17.34 53.77 26.98
CA SER A 327 17.02 54.84 26.04
C SER A 327 16.11 54.32 24.91
N GLN A 328 15.36 55.21 24.25
CA GLN A 328 14.47 54.85 23.13
C GLN A 328 15.21 54.18 21.96
N GLN A 329 16.50 54.54 21.75
CA GLN A 329 17.33 53.90 20.75
C GLN A 329 17.71 52.48 21.13
N GLU A 330 18.05 52.21 22.37
CA GLU A 330 18.39 50.87 22.88
C GLU A 330 17.16 49.97 22.91
N GLU A 331 15.97 50.50 23.25
CA GLU A 331 14.70 49.75 23.18
C GLU A 331 14.37 49.35 21.75
N THR A 332 14.55 50.26 20.81
CA THR A 332 14.33 49.98 19.37
C THR A 332 15.30 48.92 18.88
N LEU A 333 16.56 48.98 19.30
CA LEU A 333 17.57 47.99 18.95
C LEU A 333 17.26 46.63 19.51
N LEU A 334 16.85 46.53 20.80
CA LEU A 334 16.40 45.29 21.41
C LEU A 334 15.22 44.64 20.67
N LYS A 335 14.23 45.47 20.31
CA LYS A 335 13.03 45.01 19.55
C LYS A 335 13.35 44.54 18.12
N SER A 336 14.49 44.93 17.58
CA SER A 336 14.93 44.49 16.25
C SER A 336 15.65 43.14 16.26
N ILE A 337 16.01 42.61 17.46
CA ILE A 337 16.73 41.33 17.57
C ILE A 337 15.69 40.19 17.37
N THR A 338 15.89 39.41 16.32
CA THR A 338 15.09 38.24 16.01
C THR A 338 15.75 36.92 16.42
N ASP A 339 17.02 36.91 16.72
CA ASP A 339 17.77 35.75 17.21
C ASP A 339 17.54 35.52 18.69
N ILE A 340 16.84 34.43 19.02
CA ILE A 340 16.52 34.02 20.39
C ILE A 340 17.78 33.71 21.18
N GLY A 341 18.82 33.11 20.57
CA GLY A 341 20.09 32.82 21.21
C GLY A 341 20.80 34.09 21.64
N ARG A 342 20.78 35.13 20.79
CA ARG A 342 21.35 36.44 21.10
C ARG A 342 20.63 37.13 22.23
N LEU A 343 19.32 37.05 22.30
CA LEU A 343 18.52 37.55 23.44
C LEU A 343 18.86 36.81 24.72
N ASP A 344 19.11 35.49 24.68
CA ASP A 344 19.56 34.73 25.86
C ASP A 344 20.95 35.16 26.34
N GLU A 345 21.89 35.38 25.44
CA GLU A 345 23.23 35.86 25.78
C GLU A 345 23.16 37.22 26.50
N ILE A 346 22.37 38.15 25.97
CA ILE A 346 22.16 39.48 26.56
C ILE A 346 21.51 39.34 27.95
N LEU A 347 20.47 38.53 28.10
CA LEU A 347 19.75 38.28 29.33
C LEU A 347 20.69 37.72 30.42
N ILE A 348 21.53 36.74 30.07
CA ILE A 348 22.52 36.15 30.97
C ILE A 348 23.59 37.20 31.38
N ALA A 349 24.06 37.98 30.41
CA ALA A 349 25.10 38.99 30.69
C ALA A 349 24.60 40.11 31.59
N ILE A 350 23.36 40.60 31.36
CA ILE A 350 22.73 41.64 32.18
C ILE A 350 22.45 41.11 33.60
N THR A 351 21.91 39.91 33.71
CA THR A 351 21.61 39.30 35.02
C THR A 351 22.90 39.11 35.86
N LYS A 352 23.97 38.56 35.25
CA LYS A 352 25.27 38.35 35.94
C LYS A 352 25.94 39.64 36.33
N SER A 353 25.81 40.72 35.58
CA SER A 353 26.41 42.02 35.87
C SER A 353 25.54 42.95 36.69
N GLN A 354 24.36 42.47 37.13
CA GLN A 354 23.35 43.30 37.81
C GLN A 354 23.04 44.58 36.99
N GLY A 355 22.94 44.43 35.66
CA GLY A 355 22.64 45.49 34.72
C GLY A 355 23.82 46.35 34.26
N GLN A 356 24.98 46.31 34.90
CA GLN A 356 26.11 47.23 34.65
C GLN A 356 26.66 47.14 33.21
N LYS A 357 26.52 45.99 32.53
CA LYS A 357 26.98 45.79 31.15
C LYS A 357 25.96 46.14 30.07
N PHE A 358 24.77 46.59 30.41
CA PHE A 358 23.70 46.80 29.46
C PHE A 358 24.06 47.77 28.33
N HIS A 359 24.50 48.98 28.68
CA HIS A 359 24.82 50.05 27.71
C HIS A 359 26.01 49.68 26.82
N GLU A 360 27.03 48.97 27.41
CA GLU A 360 28.16 48.46 26.62
C GLU A 360 27.73 47.43 25.58
N LEU A 361 26.85 46.50 25.94
CA LEU A 361 26.32 45.48 25.05
C LEU A 361 25.45 46.12 23.92
N MET A 362 24.62 47.09 24.26
CA MET A 362 23.83 47.83 23.25
C MET A 362 24.71 48.64 22.31
N HIS A 363 25.79 49.25 22.83
CA HIS A 363 26.75 49.94 21.94
C HIS A 363 27.47 48.95 21.01
N GLN A 364 27.89 47.78 21.48
CA GLN A 364 28.53 46.78 20.65
C GLN A 364 27.55 46.26 19.57
N LEU A 365 26.28 46.07 19.90
CA LEU A 365 25.22 45.64 18.95
C LEU A 365 24.96 46.70 17.86
N SER A 366 25.02 48.00 18.24
CA SER A 366 24.81 49.07 17.28
C SER A 366 25.94 49.23 16.27
N GLN A 367 27.14 48.68 16.55
CA GLN A 367 28.31 48.71 15.68
C GLN A 367 28.47 47.47 14.78
N THR A 368 27.61 46.43 14.96
CA THR A 368 27.63 45.20 14.15
C THR A 368 26.63 45.40 13.00
N PRO A 369 27.11 45.38 11.74
CA PRO A 369 26.25 45.62 10.55
C PRO A 369 25.19 44.55 10.34
#